data_d80789f1d088ce1b8be1612373df8ee4
#
_entry.id   d80789f1d088ce1b8be1612373df8ee4
#
_cell.length_a   1.000
_cell.length_b   1.000
_cell.length_c   1.000
_cell.angle_alpha   90.00
_cell.angle_beta   90.00
_cell.angle_gamma   90.00
#
_symmetry.space_group_name_H-M   'P 1'
#
loop_
_entity.id
_entity.type
_entity.pdbx_description
1 polymer ?
#
loop_
_entity_poly.entity_id
_entity_poly.type
_entity_poly.pdbx_seq_one_letter_code
_entity_poly.pdbx_strand_id
1 'polypeptide(L)'
;MTGTCSGCQRSIGCDPALESSLARLQQAGYNHLLMKRHCIRILLQTTIPTTADDWSIARFSRLGAFLRQQCDSDGQQVFDVTMRDRSPPGAPDPVLASLDKSDFDEMWLFAVDVGDGLTVEDCEGISRFRRNGGGLMVTRDHMDLGSSICTLGGVGKAHYFHSRNLDPDATRHQIDDPYTTSISWPNFHSGANGDFQEIEIAGPVHPVLVDPSSPTGAIRTLPSHPHEGAVGAPEGESARVIAVGTSKVTGRRFNIAVAFEPGPGGGPAIAQSTFHHFADYNWDTRSGAPSFVDEPPGDAIMRTPQAIADTHRYVANVARWLAG
;
A
#
# COMPACT_ATOMS: atom_id res chain seq x y z
N MET A 1 75.06 -11.26 51.74
CA MET A 1 74.18 -12.44 51.94
C MET A 1 73.03 -12.31 50.97
N THR A 2 73.02 -13.17 50.02
CA THR A 2 72.20 -13.17 48.81
C THR A 2 70.92 -13.95 49.05
N GLY A 3 69.80 -13.37 48.72
CA GLY A 3 68.51 -14.05 48.74
C GLY A 3 67.76 -13.79 47.42
N THR A 4 67.77 -14.77 46.54
CA THR A 4 67.01 -14.80 45.29
C THR A 4 65.60 -15.28 45.52
N CYS A 5 64.58 -14.53 45.09
CA CYS A 5 63.22 -14.96 45.04
C CYS A 5 62.83 -15.27 43.62
N SER A 6 62.48 -16.52 43.36
CA SER A 6 61.99 -17.05 42.08
C SER A 6 60.56 -16.63 41.86
N GLY A 7 60.24 -15.91 40.77
CA GLY A 7 58.92 -15.51 40.35
C GLY A 7 58.22 -16.58 39.54
N CYS A 8 57.02 -16.92 39.97
CA CYS A 8 56.11 -17.84 39.31
C CYS A 8 55.38 -17.12 38.16
N GLN A 9 55.73 -17.37 36.92
CA GLN A 9 54.96 -16.98 35.76
C GLN A 9 53.79 -17.96 35.57
N ARG A 10 52.56 -17.47 35.80
CA ARG A 10 51.34 -18.16 35.35
C ARG A 10 51.03 -17.67 33.93
N SER A 11 51.18 -18.54 32.97
CA SER A 11 50.63 -18.36 31.63
C SER A 11 49.08 -18.45 31.69
N ILE A 12 48.42 -17.36 31.36
CA ILE A 12 46.98 -17.36 31.13
C ILE A 12 46.78 -18.03 29.79
N GLY A 13 46.38 -19.29 29.81
CA GLY A 13 45.95 -20.00 28.61
C GLY A 13 44.67 -19.37 28.08
N CYS A 14 44.71 -18.84 26.86
CA CYS A 14 43.48 -18.47 26.14
C CYS A 14 42.71 -19.72 25.82
N ASP A 15 41.44 -19.71 26.22
CA ASP A 15 40.50 -20.80 25.97
C ASP A 15 40.13 -20.83 24.48
N PRO A 16 40.45 -21.87 23.71
CA PRO A 16 40.17 -21.99 22.30
C PRO A 16 38.68 -21.91 21.95
N ALA A 17 37.79 -22.19 22.91
CA ALA A 17 36.36 -22.12 22.78
C ALA A 17 35.86 -20.65 22.72
N LEU A 18 36.53 -19.75 23.46
CA LEU A 18 36.22 -18.31 23.44
C LEU A 18 36.66 -17.65 22.13
N GLU A 19 37.81 -18.00 21.57
CA GLU A 19 38.25 -17.48 20.26
C GLU A 19 37.35 -17.96 19.13
N SER A 20 36.88 -19.21 19.16
CA SER A 20 35.97 -19.74 18.16
C SER A 20 34.56 -19.08 18.22
N SER A 21 34.10 -18.70 19.42
CA SER A 21 32.84 -17.98 19.62
C SER A 21 32.90 -16.53 19.13
N LEU A 22 34.01 -15.83 19.43
CA LEU A 22 34.23 -14.46 18.94
C LEU A 22 34.38 -14.41 17.42
N ALA A 23 35.09 -15.37 16.84
CA ALA A 23 35.20 -15.48 15.37
C ALA A 23 33.84 -15.76 14.71
N ARG A 24 32.97 -16.59 15.30
CA ARG A 24 31.61 -16.83 14.79
C ARG A 24 30.71 -15.60 14.93
N LEU A 25 30.82 -14.84 16.01
CA LEU A 25 30.06 -13.59 16.20
C LEU A 25 30.55 -12.49 15.25
N GLN A 26 31.85 -12.39 14.99
CA GLN A 26 32.40 -11.50 13.98
C GLN A 26 31.99 -11.92 12.56
N GLN A 27 32.00 -13.23 12.26
CA GLN A 27 31.56 -13.75 10.96
C GLN A 27 30.05 -13.54 10.76
N ALA A 28 29.23 -13.73 11.80
CA ALA A 28 27.78 -13.43 11.75
C ALA A 28 27.52 -11.92 11.62
N GLY A 29 28.27 -11.07 12.32
CA GLY A 29 28.22 -9.61 12.15
C GLY A 29 28.70 -9.15 10.77
N TYR A 30 29.76 -9.77 10.23
CA TYR A 30 30.27 -9.48 8.89
C TYR A 30 29.30 -9.94 7.79
N ASN A 31 28.65 -11.10 7.96
CA ASN A 31 27.62 -11.58 7.03
C ASN A 31 26.34 -10.72 7.10
N HIS A 32 26.03 -10.11 8.23
CA HIS A 32 24.94 -9.13 8.34
C HIS A 32 25.28 -7.80 7.67
N LEU A 33 26.57 -7.40 7.63
CA LEU A 33 27.04 -6.19 6.91
C LEU A 33 27.17 -6.40 5.39
N LEU A 34 27.26 -7.66 4.94
CA LEU A 34 27.38 -8.03 3.52
C LEU A 34 26.07 -8.46 2.86
N MET A 35 24.94 -8.45 3.57
CA MET A 35 23.65 -8.44 2.90
C MET A 35 23.58 -7.14 2.10
N LYS A 36 23.88 -7.21 0.81
CA LYS A 36 23.49 -6.17 -0.15
C LYS A 36 22.03 -5.89 0.16
N ARG A 37 21.71 -4.70 0.67
CA ARG A 37 20.32 -4.28 0.82
C ARG A 37 19.70 -4.41 -0.55
N HIS A 38 18.82 -5.39 -0.68
CA HIS A 38 18.14 -5.66 -1.94
C HIS A 38 17.20 -4.49 -2.18
N CYS A 39 17.30 -3.84 -3.34
CA CYS A 39 16.35 -2.81 -3.73
C CYS A 39 14.97 -3.47 -3.81
N ILE A 40 13.97 -2.94 -3.12
CA ILE A 40 12.59 -3.48 -3.09
C ILE A 40 11.99 -3.29 -4.48
N ARG A 41 11.54 -4.36 -5.11
CA ARG A 41 10.98 -4.35 -6.46
C ARG A 41 9.46 -4.28 -6.39
N ILE A 42 8.92 -3.16 -6.87
CA ILE A 42 7.51 -2.80 -6.81
C ILE A 42 6.89 -2.90 -8.20
N LEU A 43 5.76 -3.61 -8.31
CA LEU A 43 4.90 -3.57 -9.48
C LEU A 43 3.70 -2.65 -9.20
N LEU A 44 3.61 -1.51 -9.89
CA LEU A 44 2.41 -0.67 -9.96
C LEU A 44 1.59 -1.09 -11.18
N GLN A 45 0.36 -1.53 -10.97
CA GLN A 45 -0.44 -2.21 -11.99
C GLN A 45 -1.89 -1.73 -11.98
N THR A 46 -2.43 -1.35 -13.14
CA THR A 46 -3.87 -1.12 -13.31
C THR A 46 -4.60 -2.38 -13.81
N THR A 47 -5.92 -2.40 -13.72
CA THR A 47 -6.74 -3.53 -14.19
C THR A 47 -7.30 -3.33 -15.60
N ILE A 48 -6.95 -2.24 -16.27
CA ILE A 48 -7.37 -1.94 -17.65
C ILE A 48 -6.17 -1.92 -18.62
N PRO A 49 -6.38 -2.08 -19.91
CA PRO A 49 -5.34 -1.84 -20.91
C PRO A 49 -4.99 -0.35 -21.01
N THR A 50 -3.83 -0.04 -21.58
CA THR A 50 -3.43 1.35 -21.85
C THR A 50 -4.49 2.09 -22.67
N THR A 51 -5.06 3.12 -22.09
CA THR A 51 -6.11 3.94 -22.67
C THR A 51 -5.80 5.42 -22.41
N ALA A 52 -5.83 6.25 -23.46
CA ALA A 52 -5.39 7.63 -23.36
C ALA A 52 -6.31 8.50 -22.47
N ASP A 53 -7.62 8.24 -22.50
CA ASP A 53 -8.63 9.00 -21.75
C ASP A 53 -9.29 8.12 -20.67
N ASP A 54 -8.47 7.52 -19.82
CA ASP A 54 -8.90 6.69 -18.71
C ASP A 54 -7.86 6.70 -17.58
N TRP A 55 -8.13 5.98 -16.49
CA TRP A 55 -7.25 5.80 -15.34
C TRP A 55 -6.15 4.75 -15.61
N SER A 56 -5.47 4.84 -16.77
CA SER A 56 -4.31 4.02 -17.06
C SER A 56 -3.12 4.39 -16.18
N ILE A 57 -2.08 3.54 -16.18
CA ILE A 57 -0.91 3.67 -15.29
C ILE A 57 -0.18 5.01 -15.43
N ALA A 58 -0.32 5.68 -16.56
CA ALA A 58 0.25 7.02 -16.79
C ALA A 58 -0.31 8.07 -15.80
N ARG A 59 -1.51 7.84 -15.24
CA ARG A 59 -2.15 8.71 -14.25
C ARG A 59 -1.61 8.54 -12.82
N PHE A 60 -0.62 7.65 -12.62
CA PHE A 60 0.06 7.37 -11.37
C PHE A 60 1.57 7.69 -11.45
N SER A 61 1.94 8.56 -12.39
CA SER A 61 3.36 8.85 -12.70
C SER A 61 4.09 9.53 -11.54
N ARG A 62 3.42 10.38 -10.77
CA ARG A 62 3.97 11.04 -9.57
C ARG A 62 4.27 10.05 -8.45
N LEU A 63 3.39 9.08 -8.24
CA LEU A 63 3.62 7.98 -7.31
C LEU A 63 4.88 7.20 -7.68
N GLY A 64 4.98 6.78 -8.94
CA GLY A 64 6.16 6.05 -9.43
C GLY A 64 7.44 6.88 -9.33
N ALA A 65 7.38 8.17 -9.67
CA ALA A 65 8.51 9.08 -9.54
C ALA A 65 8.95 9.28 -8.09
N PHE A 66 7.98 9.48 -7.17
CA PHE A 66 8.26 9.64 -5.74
C PHE A 66 8.95 8.39 -5.16
N LEU A 67 8.45 7.19 -5.46
CA LEU A 67 9.06 5.95 -4.98
C LEU A 67 10.49 5.77 -5.51
N ARG A 68 10.73 5.99 -6.82
CA ARG A 68 12.06 5.87 -7.43
C ARG A 68 13.09 6.86 -6.85
N GLN A 69 12.64 7.98 -6.29
CA GLN A 69 13.49 9.00 -5.69
C GLN A 69 13.88 8.68 -4.24
N GLN A 70 13.30 7.63 -3.63
CA GLN A 70 13.62 7.28 -2.25
C GLN A 70 15.00 6.63 -2.17
N CYS A 71 15.86 7.23 -1.35
CA CYS A 71 17.20 6.71 -1.06
C CYS A 71 17.31 6.38 0.43
N ASP A 72 18.21 5.46 0.75
CA ASP A 72 18.63 5.19 2.12
C ASP A 72 19.69 6.21 2.61
N SER A 73 20.21 6.00 3.82
CA SER A 73 21.25 6.86 4.42
C SER A 73 22.56 6.90 3.63
N ASP A 74 22.81 5.89 2.80
CA ASP A 74 24.03 5.75 2.00
C ASP A 74 23.82 6.29 0.57
N GLY A 75 22.63 6.88 0.29
CA GLY A 75 22.24 7.43 -1.00
C GLY A 75 21.89 6.36 -2.03
N GLN A 76 21.71 5.09 -1.61
CA GLN A 76 21.28 4.02 -2.51
C GLN A 76 19.78 4.03 -2.68
N GLN A 77 19.32 3.78 -3.90
CA GLN A 77 17.89 3.70 -4.22
C GLN A 77 17.24 2.55 -3.44
N VAL A 78 16.11 2.84 -2.78
CA VAL A 78 15.37 1.88 -1.95
C VAL A 78 14.40 1.06 -2.79
N PHE A 79 13.76 1.66 -3.80
CA PHE A 79 12.70 1.02 -4.58
C PHE A 79 13.04 0.99 -6.06
N ASP A 80 12.90 -0.19 -6.68
CA ASP A 80 12.86 -0.38 -8.14
C ASP A 80 11.41 -0.55 -8.58
N VAL A 81 10.90 0.39 -9.39
CA VAL A 81 9.47 0.50 -9.67
C VAL A 81 9.18 0.23 -11.14
N THR A 82 8.46 -0.84 -11.39
CA THR A 82 7.84 -1.15 -12.68
C THR A 82 6.41 -0.65 -12.70
N MET A 83 6.03 0.06 -13.76
CA MET A 83 4.68 0.61 -13.95
C MET A 83 4.09 0.05 -15.23
N ARG A 84 2.89 -0.52 -15.16
CA ARG A 84 2.24 -1.07 -16.35
C ARG A 84 0.72 -1.12 -16.23
N ASP A 85 0.08 -1.08 -17.37
CA ASP A 85 -1.32 -1.44 -17.55
C ASP A 85 -1.47 -2.94 -17.79
N ARG A 86 -2.68 -3.43 -17.61
CA ARG A 86 -3.02 -4.82 -17.90
C ARG A 86 -2.99 -5.09 -19.41
N SER A 87 -2.75 -6.34 -19.79
CA SER A 87 -2.94 -6.83 -21.16
C SER A 87 -4.41 -6.68 -21.64
N PRO A 88 -4.67 -6.73 -22.95
CA PRO A 88 -6.02 -6.58 -23.49
C PRO A 88 -7.06 -7.43 -22.78
N PRO A 89 -8.32 -6.98 -22.72
CA PRO A 89 -9.41 -7.70 -22.09
C PRO A 89 -9.65 -9.09 -22.67
N GLY A 90 -10.24 -9.99 -21.87
CA GLY A 90 -10.68 -11.31 -22.33
C GLY A 90 -9.60 -12.39 -22.40
N ALA A 91 -8.36 -12.09 -22.02
CA ALA A 91 -7.28 -13.07 -21.90
C ALA A 91 -6.49 -12.86 -20.60
N PRO A 92 -5.89 -13.91 -20.02
CA PRO A 92 -5.00 -13.77 -18.86
C PRO A 92 -3.81 -12.87 -19.18
N ASP A 93 -3.48 -11.97 -18.24
CA ASP A 93 -2.26 -11.17 -18.34
C ASP A 93 -1.05 -12.05 -17.99
N PRO A 94 -0.04 -12.17 -18.87
CA PRO A 94 1.09 -13.08 -18.63
C PRO A 94 1.88 -12.79 -17.36
N VAL A 95 1.94 -11.50 -16.94
CA VAL A 95 2.64 -11.09 -15.70
C VAL A 95 1.78 -11.43 -14.49
N LEU A 96 0.49 -11.06 -14.50
CA LEU A 96 -0.40 -11.29 -13.36
C LEU A 96 -0.66 -12.78 -13.14
N ALA A 97 -0.95 -13.53 -14.19
CA ALA A 97 -1.20 -14.98 -14.09
C ALA A 97 0.02 -15.78 -13.60
N SER A 98 1.24 -15.23 -13.73
CA SER A 98 2.49 -15.82 -13.26
C SER A 98 3.24 -14.98 -12.21
N LEU A 99 2.56 -14.08 -11.52
CA LEU A 99 3.16 -13.14 -10.59
C LEU A 99 3.94 -13.85 -9.46
N ASP A 100 3.47 -15.00 -9.03
CA ASP A 100 4.12 -15.87 -8.06
C ASP A 100 5.50 -16.40 -8.47
N LYS A 101 5.87 -16.26 -9.74
CA LYS A 101 7.17 -16.65 -10.31
C LYS A 101 8.03 -15.43 -10.69
N SER A 102 7.53 -14.24 -10.46
CA SER A 102 8.25 -13.01 -10.72
C SER A 102 9.26 -12.72 -9.61
N ASP A 103 10.07 -11.71 -9.87
CA ASP A 103 11.03 -11.20 -8.90
C ASP A 103 10.52 -9.99 -8.11
N PHE A 104 9.24 -9.64 -8.19
CA PHE A 104 8.68 -8.55 -7.43
C PHE A 104 8.56 -8.92 -5.95
N ASP A 105 8.86 -7.97 -5.07
CA ASP A 105 8.66 -8.12 -3.63
C ASP A 105 7.24 -7.71 -3.24
N GLU A 106 6.65 -6.76 -3.98
CA GLU A 106 5.30 -6.29 -3.76
C GLU A 106 4.59 -5.84 -5.04
N MET A 107 3.27 -5.86 -5.02
CA MET A 107 2.41 -5.36 -6.08
C MET A 107 1.36 -4.39 -5.51
N TRP A 108 1.15 -3.26 -6.21
CA TRP A 108 0.08 -2.30 -5.95
C TRP A 108 -0.90 -2.35 -7.12
N LEU A 109 -2.10 -2.85 -6.84
CA LEU A 109 -3.15 -3.04 -7.83
C LEU A 109 -4.17 -1.90 -7.74
N PHE A 110 -4.20 -1.08 -8.78
CA PHE A 110 -5.21 -0.04 -8.97
C PHE A 110 -6.36 -0.63 -9.78
N ALA A 111 -7.43 -1.06 -9.09
CA ALA A 111 -8.60 -1.66 -9.75
C ALA A 111 -9.52 -0.55 -10.23
N VAL A 112 -9.43 -0.26 -11.50
CA VAL A 112 -10.10 0.86 -12.20
C VAL A 112 -11.10 0.37 -13.27
N ASP A 113 -11.29 -0.94 -13.39
CA ASP A 113 -12.20 -1.57 -14.35
C ASP A 113 -13.67 -1.51 -13.90
N VAL A 114 -14.59 -1.78 -14.84
CA VAL A 114 -16.04 -1.84 -14.59
C VAL A 114 -16.56 -3.25 -14.31
N GLY A 115 -15.69 -4.16 -13.89
CA GLY A 115 -16.00 -5.55 -13.57
C GLY A 115 -15.45 -6.58 -14.57
N ASP A 116 -14.69 -6.15 -15.57
CA ASP A 116 -14.12 -6.94 -16.66
C ASP A 116 -12.58 -6.92 -16.71
N GLY A 117 -11.93 -6.36 -15.66
CA GLY A 117 -10.48 -6.18 -15.61
C GLY A 117 -9.71 -7.49 -15.46
N LEU A 118 -9.76 -8.14 -14.32
CA LEU A 118 -8.99 -9.36 -14.03
C LEU A 118 -9.71 -10.64 -14.49
N THR A 119 -8.94 -11.59 -15.03
CA THR A 119 -9.42 -12.96 -15.25
C THR A 119 -9.23 -13.82 -14.00
N VAL A 120 -9.80 -15.02 -14.00
CA VAL A 120 -9.60 -16.00 -12.92
C VAL A 120 -8.12 -16.35 -12.76
N GLU A 121 -7.41 -16.52 -13.87
CA GLU A 121 -5.99 -16.87 -13.90
C GLU A 121 -5.12 -15.75 -13.31
N ASP A 122 -5.45 -14.47 -13.61
CA ASP A 122 -4.80 -13.31 -13.01
C ASP A 122 -4.97 -13.33 -11.49
N CYS A 123 -6.22 -13.51 -11.04
CA CYS A 123 -6.54 -13.58 -9.61
C CYS A 123 -5.84 -14.74 -8.90
N GLU A 124 -5.70 -15.88 -9.54
CA GLU A 124 -4.96 -17.03 -9.01
C GLU A 124 -3.47 -16.75 -8.88
N GLY A 125 -2.87 -16.12 -9.91
CA GLY A 125 -1.45 -15.73 -9.90
C GLY A 125 -1.14 -14.75 -8.77
N ILE A 126 -1.95 -13.70 -8.63
CA ILE A 126 -1.83 -12.70 -7.54
C ILE A 126 -2.05 -13.38 -6.18
N SER A 127 -3.03 -14.26 -6.07
CA SER A 127 -3.31 -14.97 -4.82
C SER A 127 -2.15 -15.90 -4.41
N ARG A 128 -1.50 -16.59 -5.37
CA ARG A 128 -0.30 -17.38 -5.11
C ARG A 128 0.86 -16.50 -4.68
N PHE A 129 1.08 -15.37 -5.35
CA PHE A 129 2.12 -14.40 -5.00
C PHE A 129 2.00 -13.98 -3.53
N ARG A 130 0.80 -13.55 -3.09
CA ARG A 130 0.59 -13.16 -1.69
C ARG A 130 0.81 -14.33 -0.73
N ARG A 131 0.28 -15.55 -1.05
CA ARG A 131 0.50 -16.74 -0.21
C ARG A 131 1.97 -17.11 -0.07
N ASN A 132 2.79 -16.81 -1.06
CA ASN A 132 4.24 -17.04 -1.05
C ASN A 132 5.01 -15.93 -0.29
N GLY A 133 4.31 -14.98 0.32
CA GLY A 133 4.91 -13.92 1.13
C GLY A 133 5.01 -12.57 0.44
N GLY A 134 4.62 -12.44 -0.83
CA GLY A 134 4.62 -11.16 -1.54
C GLY A 134 3.68 -10.14 -0.93
N GLY A 135 4.10 -8.87 -0.85
CA GLY A 135 3.30 -7.76 -0.36
C GLY A 135 2.23 -7.34 -1.37
N LEU A 136 1.03 -6.98 -0.90
CA LEU A 136 -0.06 -6.63 -1.80
C LEU A 136 -0.84 -5.41 -1.31
N MET A 137 -0.93 -4.36 -2.14
CA MET A 137 -1.92 -3.31 -1.96
C MET A 137 -2.98 -3.42 -3.05
N VAL A 138 -4.26 -3.35 -2.66
CA VAL A 138 -5.39 -3.36 -3.58
C VAL A 138 -6.22 -2.13 -3.32
N THR A 139 -6.53 -1.39 -4.38
CA THR A 139 -7.47 -0.28 -4.34
C THR A 139 -8.68 -0.59 -5.19
N ARG A 140 -9.71 0.20 -5.02
CA ARG A 140 -10.93 0.18 -5.82
C ARG A 140 -11.46 1.60 -5.99
N ASP A 141 -12.72 1.78 -6.37
CA ASP A 141 -13.40 3.06 -6.36
C ASP A 141 -14.90 2.90 -6.02
N HIS A 142 -15.76 3.87 -6.33
CA HIS A 142 -17.20 3.82 -6.02
C HIS A 142 -17.93 2.66 -6.73
N MET A 143 -19.15 2.35 -6.27
CA MET A 143 -20.05 1.35 -6.86
C MET A 143 -19.35 0.00 -7.16
N ASP A 144 -19.33 -0.39 -8.41
CA ASP A 144 -18.70 -1.61 -8.91
C ASP A 144 -17.37 -1.40 -9.62
N LEU A 145 -16.82 -0.16 -9.59
CA LEU A 145 -15.49 0.09 -10.15
C LEU A 145 -14.42 -0.70 -9.39
N GLY A 146 -13.63 -1.45 -10.15
CA GLY A 146 -12.63 -2.39 -9.63
C GLY A 146 -13.22 -3.75 -9.23
N SER A 147 -14.48 -4.06 -9.56
CA SER A 147 -15.15 -5.28 -9.08
C SER A 147 -14.69 -6.57 -9.76
N SER A 148 -13.75 -6.53 -10.72
CA SER A 148 -13.11 -7.73 -11.26
C SER A 148 -12.19 -8.41 -10.23
N ILE A 149 -11.76 -7.70 -9.18
CA ILE A 149 -10.95 -8.32 -8.13
C ILE A 149 -11.70 -9.48 -7.49
N CYS A 150 -10.99 -10.58 -7.30
CA CYS A 150 -11.49 -11.79 -6.63
C CYS A 150 -11.07 -11.76 -5.16
N THR A 151 -10.88 -12.92 -4.57
CA THR A 151 -10.43 -12.99 -3.16
C THR A 151 -8.98 -12.52 -2.97
N LEU A 152 -8.12 -12.59 -4.01
CA LEU A 152 -6.72 -12.15 -3.98
C LEU A 152 -5.99 -12.58 -2.71
N GLY A 153 -6.11 -13.88 -2.36
CA GLY A 153 -5.52 -14.42 -1.13
C GLY A 153 -6.14 -13.87 0.16
N GLY A 154 -7.41 -13.45 0.12
CA GLY A 154 -8.15 -12.89 1.27
C GLY A 154 -8.38 -11.38 1.17
N VAL A 155 -7.45 -10.62 0.55
CA VAL A 155 -7.51 -9.13 0.50
C VAL A 155 -8.71 -8.63 -0.29
N GLY A 156 -9.08 -9.31 -1.38
CA GLY A 156 -10.25 -8.94 -2.17
C GLY A 156 -11.56 -8.97 -1.38
N LYS A 157 -11.65 -9.82 -0.34
CA LYS A 157 -12.83 -9.90 0.53
C LYS A 157 -13.08 -8.62 1.35
N ALA A 158 -12.05 -7.78 1.51
CA ALA A 158 -12.18 -6.52 2.22
C ALA A 158 -12.90 -5.44 1.41
N HIS A 159 -13.08 -5.62 0.11
CA HIS A 159 -13.69 -4.63 -0.78
C HIS A 159 -15.17 -4.94 -0.99
N TYR A 160 -16.03 -4.00 -0.61
CA TYR A 160 -17.48 -4.12 -0.76
C TYR A 160 -17.97 -3.35 -1.98
N PHE A 161 -18.80 -3.96 -2.81
CA PHE A 161 -19.28 -3.43 -4.07
C PHE A 161 -20.81 -3.31 -4.08
N HIS A 162 -21.35 -2.59 -5.06
CA HIS A 162 -22.78 -2.43 -5.22
C HIS A 162 -23.49 -3.74 -5.55
N SER A 163 -22.94 -4.55 -6.44
CA SER A 163 -23.57 -5.78 -6.95
C SER A 163 -22.96 -7.07 -6.45
N ARG A 164 -21.79 -7.04 -5.82
CA ARG A 164 -21.09 -8.26 -5.33
C ARG A 164 -20.30 -7.97 -4.06
N ASN A 165 -20.08 -9.00 -3.24
CA ASN A 165 -19.44 -8.87 -1.93
C ASN A 165 -19.95 -7.66 -1.16
N LEU A 166 -21.28 -7.64 -0.93
CA LEU A 166 -21.97 -6.53 -0.28
C LEU A 166 -21.43 -6.31 1.14
N ASP A 167 -21.39 -5.07 1.59
CA ASP A 167 -21.12 -4.77 2.99
C ASP A 167 -22.15 -5.50 3.88
N PRO A 168 -21.70 -6.28 4.87
CA PRO A 168 -22.62 -6.99 5.77
C PRO A 168 -23.49 -6.04 6.61
N ASP A 169 -23.11 -4.78 6.78
CA ASP A 169 -23.90 -3.76 7.43
C ASP A 169 -24.75 -2.98 6.40
N ALA A 170 -25.97 -3.43 6.20
CA ALA A 170 -26.92 -2.81 5.27
C ALA A 170 -27.23 -1.34 5.58
N THR A 171 -26.96 -0.85 6.81
CA THR A 171 -27.18 0.56 7.15
C THR A 171 -26.18 1.48 6.44
N ARG A 172 -25.10 0.93 5.92
CA ARG A 172 -24.11 1.64 5.12
C ARG A 172 -24.45 1.71 3.62
N HIS A 173 -25.44 0.95 3.14
CA HIS A 173 -25.89 0.93 1.74
C HIS A 173 -26.71 2.17 1.39
N GLN A 174 -26.11 3.35 1.45
CA GLN A 174 -26.80 4.61 1.19
C GLN A 174 -25.96 5.50 0.30
N ILE A 175 -26.60 6.19 -0.62
CA ILE A 175 -25.98 7.23 -1.43
C ILE A 175 -25.49 8.33 -0.49
N ASP A 176 -24.25 8.75 -0.64
CA ASP A 176 -23.64 9.75 0.21
C ASP A 176 -23.39 11.07 -0.52
N ASP A 177 -23.28 11.04 -1.84
CA ASP A 177 -23.11 12.22 -2.67
C ASP A 177 -24.44 12.71 -3.26
N PRO A 178 -24.86 13.96 -2.96
CA PRO A 178 -26.06 14.55 -3.55
C PRO A 178 -25.82 15.14 -4.94
N TYR A 179 -24.56 15.31 -5.40
CA TYR A 179 -24.24 15.98 -6.66
C TYR A 179 -24.28 15.02 -7.85
N THR A 180 -23.85 13.78 -7.66
CA THR A 180 -23.79 12.76 -8.70
C THR A 180 -24.80 11.65 -8.44
N THR A 181 -26.07 11.92 -8.71
CA THR A 181 -27.20 11.02 -8.40
C THR A 181 -27.18 9.69 -9.17
N SER A 182 -26.36 9.59 -10.22
CA SER A 182 -26.13 8.34 -10.97
C SER A 182 -25.19 7.38 -10.25
N ILE A 183 -24.40 7.85 -9.28
CA ILE A 183 -23.49 7.03 -8.50
C ILE A 183 -24.20 6.58 -7.23
N SER A 184 -24.47 5.28 -7.15
CA SER A 184 -25.04 4.67 -5.96
C SER A 184 -23.96 4.22 -4.98
N TRP A 185 -24.39 3.60 -3.87
CA TRP A 185 -23.47 3.05 -2.87
C TRP A 185 -22.54 1.99 -3.47
N PRO A 186 -21.26 1.91 -2.98
CA PRO A 186 -20.59 2.83 -2.08
C PRO A 186 -20.02 4.06 -2.79
N ASN A 187 -20.19 5.23 -2.19
CA ASN A 187 -19.71 6.50 -2.73
C ASN A 187 -19.52 7.56 -1.62
N PHE A 188 -18.68 7.30 -0.63
CA PHE A 188 -18.45 8.25 0.46
C PHE A 188 -17.72 9.50 -0.02
N HIS A 189 -18.26 10.67 0.28
CA HIS A 189 -17.72 11.95 -0.16
C HIS A 189 -16.74 12.52 0.87
N SER A 190 -15.44 12.33 0.69
CA SER A 190 -14.40 12.87 1.59
C SER A 190 -13.92 14.28 1.23
N GLY A 191 -14.27 14.78 0.05
CA GLY A 191 -13.92 16.11 -0.49
C GLY A 191 -13.68 16.06 -1.99
N ALA A 192 -13.41 17.22 -2.61
CA ALA A 192 -13.11 17.31 -4.03
C ALA A 192 -11.75 16.66 -4.37
N ASN A 193 -11.59 16.20 -5.62
CA ASN A 193 -10.29 15.84 -6.16
C ASN A 193 -9.32 17.03 -6.05
N GLY A 194 -8.09 16.81 -5.57
CA GLY A 194 -7.12 17.89 -5.34
C GLY A 194 -7.23 18.58 -3.97
N ASP A 195 -8.21 18.20 -3.15
CA ASP A 195 -8.26 18.52 -1.73
C ASP A 195 -7.66 17.37 -0.90
N PHE A 196 -7.76 17.48 0.43
CA PHE A 196 -7.39 16.43 1.37
C PHE A 196 -8.47 16.25 2.44
N GLN A 197 -8.50 15.06 3.02
CA GLN A 197 -9.35 14.70 4.15
C GLN A 197 -8.51 14.48 5.40
N GLU A 198 -9.07 14.81 6.57
CA GLU A 198 -8.52 14.37 7.83
C GLU A 198 -8.89 12.91 8.07
N ILE A 199 -7.93 12.12 8.58
CA ILE A 199 -8.15 10.72 8.91
C ILE A 199 -8.10 10.50 10.42
N GLU A 200 -8.91 9.57 10.90
CA GLU A 200 -8.86 9.06 12.26
C GLU A 200 -8.14 7.71 12.29
N ILE A 201 -7.21 7.57 13.23
CA ILE A 201 -6.52 6.29 13.44
C ILE A 201 -7.46 5.32 14.15
N ALA A 202 -7.68 4.16 13.56
CA ALA A 202 -8.49 3.09 14.14
C ALA A 202 -7.64 2.14 14.98
N GLY A 203 -7.77 2.20 16.30
CA GLY A 203 -6.99 1.38 17.25
C GLY A 203 -5.54 1.84 17.41
N PRO A 204 -4.60 0.94 17.71
CA PRO A 204 -3.18 1.27 17.78
C PRO A 204 -2.64 1.76 16.43
N VAL A 205 -1.76 2.77 16.45
CA VAL A 205 -1.13 3.29 15.22
C VAL A 205 -0.43 2.15 14.48
N HIS A 206 -0.85 1.93 13.24
CA HIS A 206 -0.23 0.92 12.38
C HIS A 206 1.09 1.47 11.78
N PRO A 207 2.13 0.64 11.53
CA PRO A 207 3.39 1.11 10.96
C PRO A 207 3.25 1.98 9.71
N VAL A 208 2.29 1.70 8.82
CA VAL A 208 2.05 2.51 7.60
C VAL A 208 1.52 3.91 7.90
N LEU A 209 1.00 4.16 9.10
CA LEU A 209 0.45 5.45 9.53
C LEU A 209 1.38 6.23 10.47
N VAL A 210 2.56 5.71 10.79
CA VAL A 210 3.52 6.38 11.68
C VAL A 210 4.14 7.58 11.00
N ASP A 211 4.12 8.71 11.67
CA ASP A 211 4.91 9.90 11.34
C ASP A 211 5.59 10.46 12.59
N PRO A 212 6.89 10.18 12.81
CA PRO A 212 7.60 10.68 13.98
C PRO A 212 7.73 12.22 14.02
N SER A 213 7.52 12.91 12.90
CA SER A 213 7.57 14.37 12.82
C SER A 213 6.23 15.03 13.20
N SER A 214 5.14 14.26 13.18
CA SER A 214 3.82 14.73 13.59
C SER A 214 3.70 14.84 15.12
N PRO A 215 3.04 15.87 15.65
CA PRO A 215 2.77 15.97 17.10
C PRO A 215 2.00 14.80 17.69
N THR A 216 1.25 14.09 16.87
CA THR A 216 0.47 12.90 17.28
C THR A 216 1.23 11.57 17.05
N GLY A 217 2.42 11.62 16.46
CA GLY A 217 3.19 10.43 16.07
C GLY A 217 2.62 9.70 14.85
N ALA A 218 1.60 10.25 14.20
CA ALA A 218 0.92 9.64 13.06
C ALA A 218 0.59 10.67 11.97
N ILE A 219 0.45 10.20 10.73
CA ILE A 219 -0.08 11.00 9.63
C ILE A 219 -1.54 11.37 9.93
N ARG A 220 -1.98 12.51 9.44
CA ARG A 220 -3.29 13.06 9.74
C ARG A 220 -4.18 13.24 8.54
N THR A 221 -3.61 13.28 7.35
CA THR A 221 -4.33 13.58 6.14
C THR A 221 -3.99 12.62 5.01
N LEU A 222 -4.97 12.40 4.12
CA LEU A 222 -4.80 11.74 2.82
C LEU A 222 -5.52 12.57 1.76
N PRO A 223 -5.20 12.40 0.47
CA PRO A 223 -5.98 13.02 -0.59
C PRO A 223 -7.45 12.68 -0.44
N SER A 224 -8.34 13.58 -0.84
CA SER A 224 -9.78 13.33 -0.83
C SER A 224 -10.29 12.90 -2.19
N HIS A 225 -11.49 12.30 -2.18
CA HIS A 225 -12.23 11.95 -3.39
C HIS A 225 -13.73 12.09 -3.14
N PRO A 226 -14.52 12.58 -4.10
CA PRO A 226 -15.96 12.71 -3.92
C PRO A 226 -16.70 11.37 -3.83
N HIS A 227 -16.11 10.27 -4.31
CA HIS A 227 -16.78 8.97 -4.44
C HIS A 227 -15.93 7.81 -3.92
N GLU A 228 -15.49 7.85 -2.65
CA GLU A 228 -14.72 6.74 -2.10
C GLU A 228 -15.54 5.46 -1.97
N GLY A 229 -14.91 4.34 -2.25
CA GLY A 229 -15.48 3.02 -2.10
C GLY A 229 -15.55 2.55 -0.65
N ALA A 230 -16.08 1.36 -0.44
CA ALA A 230 -16.20 0.75 0.88
C ALA A 230 -15.23 -0.40 1.08
N VAL A 231 -14.55 -0.38 2.22
CA VAL A 231 -13.65 -1.47 2.66
C VAL A 231 -13.97 -1.85 4.11
N GLY A 232 -13.68 -3.09 4.49
CA GLY A 232 -13.84 -3.58 5.85
C GLY A 232 -12.98 -4.80 6.12
N ALA A 233 -12.66 -5.04 7.39
CA ALA A 233 -11.91 -6.22 7.79
C ALA A 233 -12.79 -7.46 7.65
N PRO A 234 -12.45 -8.43 6.78
CA PRO A 234 -13.26 -9.63 6.61
C PRO A 234 -13.12 -10.56 7.81
N GLU A 235 -14.22 -11.21 8.15
CA GLU A 235 -14.24 -12.16 9.25
C GLU A 235 -13.30 -13.35 8.97
N GLY A 236 -12.61 -13.80 10.01
CA GLY A 236 -11.69 -14.94 9.93
C GLY A 236 -10.31 -14.63 9.33
N GLU A 237 -10.06 -13.40 8.87
CA GLU A 237 -8.75 -12.96 8.39
C GLU A 237 -7.98 -12.21 9.50
N SER A 238 -6.63 -12.27 9.47
CA SER A 238 -5.79 -11.45 10.35
C SER A 238 -5.73 -10.01 9.84
N ALA A 239 -6.87 -9.34 9.87
CA ALA A 239 -7.05 -8.02 9.29
C ALA A 239 -7.74 -7.06 10.25
N ARG A 240 -7.41 -5.77 10.16
CA ARG A 240 -8.10 -4.71 10.91
C ARG A 240 -8.19 -3.41 10.12
N VAL A 241 -9.24 -2.65 10.37
CA VAL A 241 -9.31 -1.25 9.92
C VAL A 241 -8.22 -0.47 10.65
N ILE A 242 -7.48 0.35 9.92
CA ILE A 242 -6.38 1.17 10.46
C ILE A 242 -6.63 2.67 10.32
N ALA A 243 -7.42 3.08 9.32
CA ALA A 243 -7.77 4.48 9.09
C ALA A 243 -9.26 4.61 8.73
N VAL A 244 -9.88 5.69 9.22
CA VAL A 244 -11.28 6.03 9.02
C VAL A 244 -11.39 7.48 8.56
N GLY A 245 -12.22 7.73 7.56
CA GLY A 245 -12.62 9.05 7.09
C GLY A 245 -14.01 9.44 7.59
N THR A 246 -14.38 10.67 7.31
CA THR A 246 -15.72 11.19 7.57
C THR A 246 -16.23 11.91 6.33
N SER A 247 -17.41 11.49 5.84
CA SER A 247 -18.07 12.16 4.74
C SER A 247 -18.35 13.62 5.06
N LYS A 248 -17.94 14.52 4.18
CA LYS A 248 -18.22 15.97 4.31
C LYS A 248 -19.67 16.33 4.02
N VAL A 249 -20.41 15.42 3.40
CA VAL A 249 -21.84 15.63 3.05
C VAL A 249 -22.75 15.15 4.16
N THR A 250 -22.54 13.94 4.65
CA THR A 250 -23.47 13.29 5.60
C THR A 250 -22.94 13.22 7.03
N GLY A 251 -21.66 13.49 7.26
CA GLY A 251 -21.00 13.28 8.53
C GLY A 251 -20.78 11.81 8.90
N ARG A 252 -21.04 10.89 7.99
CA ARG A 252 -20.85 9.44 8.23
C ARG A 252 -19.39 9.08 8.22
N ARG A 253 -19.03 8.21 9.14
CA ARG A 253 -17.71 7.57 9.15
C ARG A 253 -17.69 6.43 8.14
N PHE A 254 -16.53 6.31 7.45
CA PHE A 254 -16.27 5.19 6.55
C PHE A 254 -14.81 4.74 6.67
N ASN A 255 -14.57 3.48 6.37
CA ASN A 255 -13.22 2.92 6.44
C ASN A 255 -12.42 3.32 5.20
N ILE A 256 -11.19 3.79 5.42
CA ILE A 256 -10.26 4.17 4.36
C ILE A 256 -9.29 3.03 4.05
N ALA A 257 -8.73 2.41 5.08
CA ALA A 257 -7.69 1.39 4.90
C ALA A 257 -7.86 0.23 5.89
N VAL A 258 -7.67 -0.98 5.37
CA VAL A 258 -7.62 -2.23 6.13
C VAL A 258 -6.26 -2.87 5.94
N ALA A 259 -5.54 -3.14 7.04
CA ALA A 259 -4.27 -3.85 7.02
C ALA A 259 -4.49 -5.34 7.31
N PHE A 260 -3.80 -6.17 6.56
CA PHE A 260 -3.67 -7.62 6.76
C PHE A 260 -2.26 -7.90 7.23
N GLU A 261 -2.13 -8.36 8.46
CA GLU A 261 -0.82 -8.70 9.01
C GLU A 261 -0.24 -9.93 8.31
N PRO A 262 1.09 -10.00 8.10
CA PRO A 262 1.73 -11.18 7.54
C PRO A 262 1.51 -12.40 8.44
N GLY A 263 1.29 -13.57 7.82
CA GLY A 263 1.02 -14.78 8.60
C GLY A 263 0.58 -15.95 7.73
N PRO A 264 -0.17 -16.91 8.28
CA PRO A 264 -0.62 -18.09 7.54
C PRO A 264 -1.47 -17.77 6.28
N GLY A 265 -2.09 -16.57 6.22
CA GLY A 265 -2.85 -16.09 5.07
C GLY A 265 -1.98 -15.55 3.92
N GLY A 266 -0.69 -15.37 4.14
CA GLY A 266 0.28 -14.86 3.17
C GLY A 266 1.05 -13.63 3.64
N GLY A 267 1.68 -12.92 2.70
CA GLY A 267 2.39 -11.67 2.95
C GLY A 267 1.50 -10.54 3.45
N PRO A 268 2.10 -9.43 3.91
CA PRO A 268 1.36 -8.27 4.36
C PRO A 268 0.50 -7.69 3.24
N ALA A 269 -0.66 -7.10 3.59
CA ALA A 269 -1.45 -6.46 2.56
C ALA A 269 -2.27 -5.28 3.10
N ILE A 270 -2.59 -4.35 2.19
CA ILE A 270 -3.49 -3.21 2.43
C ILE A 270 -4.65 -3.26 1.44
N ALA A 271 -5.88 -3.15 1.93
CA ALA A 271 -7.06 -2.82 1.14
C ALA A 271 -7.41 -1.35 1.35
N GLN A 272 -7.52 -0.59 0.26
CA GLN A 272 -7.73 0.85 0.26
C GLN A 272 -9.07 1.22 -0.39
N SER A 273 -9.78 2.22 0.15
CA SER A 273 -11.12 2.64 -0.29
C SER A 273 -11.16 3.16 -1.73
N THR A 274 -10.10 3.86 -2.16
CA THR A 274 -10.03 4.43 -3.51
C THR A 274 -8.61 4.44 -4.04
N PHE A 275 -8.44 4.34 -5.37
CA PHE A 275 -7.16 4.56 -6.05
C PHE A 275 -6.80 6.06 -6.15
N HIS A 276 -7.76 6.94 -5.97
CA HIS A 276 -7.56 8.39 -6.05
C HIS A 276 -6.57 8.93 -5.03
N HIS A 277 -6.36 8.24 -3.91
CA HIS A 277 -5.29 8.61 -2.97
C HIS A 277 -3.88 8.57 -3.59
N PHE A 278 -3.72 7.92 -4.74
CA PHE A 278 -2.45 7.69 -5.42
C PHE A 278 -2.38 8.31 -6.82
N ALA A 279 -3.50 8.80 -7.35
CA ALA A 279 -3.59 9.36 -8.69
C ALA A 279 -2.94 10.77 -8.75
N ASP A 280 -2.26 11.04 -9.85
CA ASP A 280 -1.57 12.30 -10.10
C ASP A 280 -2.49 13.52 -9.95
N TYR A 281 -3.73 13.40 -10.44
CA TYR A 281 -4.74 14.44 -10.38
C TYR A 281 -5.12 14.84 -8.95
N ASN A 282 -5.13 13.89 -8.02
CA ASN A 282 -5.42 14.16 -6.62
C ASN A 282 -4.24 14.77 -5.86
N TRP A 283 -3.00 14.60 -6.35
CA TRP A 283 -1.82 15.25 -5.80
C TRP A 283 -1.57 16.63 -6.41
N ASP A 284 -1.95 16.80 -7.67
CA ASP A 284 -1.80 18.06 -8.43
C ASP A 284 -2.79 18.08 -9.57
N THR A 285 -3.86 18.82 -9.41
CA THR A 285 -4.95 18.91 -10.40
C THR A 285 -4.53 19.42 -11.78
N ARG A 286 -3.36 20.06 -11.88
CA ARG A 286 -2.76 20.47 -13.17
C ARG A 286 -2.29 19.29 -14.01
N SER A 287 -2.18 18.09 -13.43
CA SER A 287 -1.88 16.85 -14.15
C SER A 287 -3.02 16.42 -15.09
N GLY A 288 -4.23 16.96 -14.88
CA GLY A 288 -5.43 16.62 -15.65
C GLY A 288 -6.00 15.25 -15.29
N ALA A 289 -7.30 15.10 -15.53
CA ALA A 289 -8.08 13.88 -15.33
C ALA A 289 -8.58 13.33 -16.66
N PRO A 290 -9.13 12.10 -16.73
CA PRO A 290 -9.96 11.68 -17.86
C PRO A 290 -11.11 12.63 -18.13
N SER A 291 -11.57 12.73 -19.38
CA SER A 291 -12.58 13.72 -19.81
C SER A 291 -13.96 13.52 -19.20
N PHE A 292 -14.23 12.33 -18.67
CA PHE A 292 -15.48 12.00 -17.97
C PHE A 292 -15.51 12.45 -16.50
N VAL A 293 -14.39 12.95 -15.96
CA VAL A 293 -14.33 13.54 -14.62
C VAL A 293 -14.70 15.01 -14.75
N ASP A 294 -15.92 15.34 -14.45
CA ASP A 294 -16.52 16.67 -14.66
C ASP A 294 -16.74 17.45 -13.36
N GLU A 295 -16.57 16.83 -12.18
CA GLU A 295 -16.66 17.55 -10.93
C GLU A 295 -15.52 18.56 -10.78
N PRO A 296 -15.86 19.79 -10.34
CA PRO A 296 -14.86 20.83 -10.14
C PRO A 296 -13.79 20.38 -9.12
N PRO A 297 -12.50 20.41 -9.48
CA PRO A 297 -11.44 20.06 -8.52
C PRO A 297 -11.23 21.14 -7.48
N GLY A 298 -10.73 20.73 -6.31
CA GLY A 298 -10.10 21.60 -5.34
C GLY A 298 -8.62 21.84 -5.66
N ASP A 299 -7.91 22.48 -4.73
CA ASP A 299 -6.47 22.71 -4.82
C ASP A 299 -5.81 22.77 -3.44
N ALA A 300 -6.54 22.39 -2.39
CA ALA A 300 -6.08 22.53 -1.01
C ALA A 300 -4.84 21.69 -0.72
N ILE A 301 -4.68 20.52 -1.36
CA ILE A 301 -3.48 19.69 -1.16
C ILE A 301 -2.21 20.39 -1.64
N MET A 302 -2.29 21.14 -2.75
CA MET A 302 -1.14 21.89 -3.28
C MET A 302 -0.80 23.12 -2.45
N ARG A 303 -1.80 23.70 -1.76
CA ARG A 303 -1.61 24.85 -0.88
C ARG A 303 -1.21 24.48 0.53
N THR A 304 -1.29 23.20 0.90
CA THR A 304 -1.02 22.69 2.24
C THR A 304 0.15 21.71 2.20
N PRO A 305 1.41 22.19 2.37
CA PRO A 305 2.61 21.33 2.26
C PRO A 305 2.55 20.09 3.17
N GLN A 306 1.90 20.20 4.34
CA GLN A 306 1.77 19.07 5.26
C GLN A 306 0.89 17.95 4.67
N ALA A 307 -0.18 18.27 3.95
CA ALA A 307 -1.07 17.25 3.38
C ALA A 307 -0.37 16.39 2.32
N ILE A 308 0.44 17.01 1.45
CA ILE A 308 1.24 16.23 0.50
C ILE A 308 2.39 15.48 1.19
N ALA A 309 2.97 16.04 2.25
CA ALA A 309 3.99 15.36 3.05
C ALA A 309 3.42 14.11 3.77
N ASP A 310 2.21 14.20 4.31
CA ASP A 310 1.49 13.07 4.91
C ASP A 310 1.24 11.97 3.86
N THR A 311 0.80 12.35 2.66
CA THR A 311 0.58 11.43 1.53
C THR A 311 1.87 10.71 1.14
N HIS A 312 2.97 11.45 0.98
CA HIS A 312 4.28 10.91 0.68
C HIS A 312 4.78 9.98 1.79
N ARG A 313 4.56 10.35 3.05
CA ARG A 313 4.91 9.51 4.21
C ARG A 313 4.12 8.20 4.19
N TYR A 314 2.81 8.27 3.95
CA TYR A 314 1.96 7.09 3.82
C TYR A 314 2.48 6.14 2.75
N VAL A 315 2.71 6.64 1.54
CA VAL A 315 3.22 5.87 0.40
C VAL A 315 4.55 5.17 0.76
N ALA A 316 5.51 5.93 1.31
CA ALA A 316 6.82 5.38 1.67
C ALA A 316 6.73 4.32 2.78
N ASN A 317 5.83 4.50 3.75
CA ASN A 317 5.62 3.54 4.83
C ASN A 317 4.94 2.27 4.31
N VAL A 318 3.92 2.41 3.44
CA VAL A 318 3.24 1.25 2.81
C VAL A 318 4.26 0.42 2.03
N ALA A 319 5.07 1.04 1.18
CA ALA A 319 6.07 0.33 0.39
C ALA A 319 7.10 -0.40 1.27
N ARG A 320 7.56 0.22 2.36
CA ARG A 320 8.49 -0.47 3.28
C ARG A 320 7.83 -1.60 4.06
N TRP A 321 6.59 -1.41 4.47
CA TRP A 321 5.88 -2.41 5.27
C TRP A 321 5.44 -3.61 4.46
N LEU A 322 5.07 -3.41 3.20
CA LEU A 322 4.68 -4.50 2.28
C LEU A 322 5.87 -5.39 1.89
N ALA A 323 7.08 -4.87 1.91
CA ALA A 323 8.29 -5.64 1.62
C ALA A 323 8.76 -6.52 2.79
N GLY A 324 8.22 -6.35 4.00
CA GLY A 324 8.51 -7.15 5.22
C GLY A 324 9.53 -6.56 6.17
#